data_1540c1a4e5712a3ee505dc4dd5ff18b6
#
_entry.id   1540c1a4e5712a3ee505dc4dd5ff18b6
#
_cell.length_a   1.000
_cell.length_b   1.000
_cell.length_c   1.000
_cell.angle_alpha   90.00
_cell.angle_beta   90.00
_cell.angle_gamma   90.00
#
_symmetry.space_group_name_H-M   'P 1'
#
loop_
_entity.id
_entity.type
_entity.pdbx_description
1 polymer ?
#
loop_
_entity_poly.entity_id
_entity_poly.type
_entity_poly.pdbx_seq_one_letter_code
_entity_poly.pdbx_strand_id
1 'polypeptide(L)'
;MSDIKIPILDLKPQYQSIKAEIKAAIDKVLESGQFILGPTVSQFEADAAQYLGVKYAIGVNSGTDALMIALRALGVGPGDEV
;
A
#
# COMPACT_ATOMS: atom_id res chain seq x y z
N MET A 1 -31.42 24.13 17.39
CA MET A 1 -31.28 23.41 16.13
C MET A 1 -29.87 22.94 15.93
N SER A 2 -29.74 21.70 15.68
CA SER A 2 -28.41 21.15 15.46
C SER A 2 -27.97 21.40 14.01
N ASP A 3 -26.74 21.85 13.86
CA ASP A 3 -26.09 21.97 12.57
C ASP A 3 -25.42 20.67 12.21
N ILE A 4 -26.21 19.63 12.00
CA ILE A 4 -25.68 18.33 11.62
C ILE A 4 -25.25 18.38 10.16
N LYS A 5 -23.96 18.14 9.94
CA LYS A 5 -23.38 18.05 8.60
C LYS A 5 -22.94 16.61 8.38
N ILE A 6 -23.40 16.05 7.29
CA ILE A 6 -23.04 14.69 6.90
C ILE A 6 -22.00 14.80 5.78
N PRO A 7 -20.74 14.45 6.03
CA PRO A 7 -19.73 14.51 4.98
C PRO A 7 -19.92 13.39 3.96
N ILE A 8 -19.43 13.63 2.73
CA ILE A 8 -19.40 12.59 1.69
C ILE A 8 -18.47 11.45 2.09
N LEU A 9 -17.38 11.78 2.76
CA LEU A 9 -16.39 10.83 3.23
C LEU A 9 -15.96 11.21 4.63
N ASP A 10 -15.94 10.25 5.53
CA ASP A 10 -15.46 10.46 6.91
C ASP A 10 -14.55 9.30 7.31
N LEU A 11 -13.25 9.53 7.28
CA LEU A 11 -12.24 8.55 7.64
C LEU A 11 -11.85 8.59 9.12
N LYS A 12 -12.34 9.58 9.87
CA LYS A 12 -11.96 9.75 11.28
C LYS A 12 -12.38 8.56 12.16
N PRO A 13 -13.63 8.06 12.07
CA PRO A 13 -14.02 6.91 12.89
C PRO A 13 -13.18 5.67 12.60
N GLN A 14 -12.84 5.42 11.34
CA GLN A 14 -11.98 4.31 10.97
C GLN A 14 -10.59 4.48 11.58
N TYR A 15 -10.01 5.68 11.46
CA TYR A 15 -8.71 5.97 12.05
C TYR A 15 -8.73 5.76 13.56
N GLN A 16 -9.75 6.27 14.26
CA GLN A 16 -9.85 6.14 15.72
C GLN A 16 -9.87 4.68 16.15
N SER A 17 -10.52 3.81 15.38
CA SER A 17 -10.62 2.38 15.73
C SER A 17 -9.28 1.63 15.61
N ILE A 18 -8.35 2.11 14.76
CA ILE A 18 -7.07 1.45 14.51
C ILE A 18 -5.87 2.34 14.85
N LYS A 19 -6.11 3.48 15.49
CA LYS A 19 -5.09 4.49 15.77
C LYS A 19 -3.89 3.93 16.52
N ALA A 20 -4.13 3.16 17.58
CA ALA A 20 -3.04 2.63 18.41
C ALA A 20 -2.15 1.69 17.60
N GLU A 21 -2.72 0.84 16.77
CA GLU A 21 -1.98 -0.08 15.92
C GLU A 21 -1.16 0.65 14.86
N ILE A 22 -1.77 1.67 14.22
CA ILE A 22 -1.07 2.46 13.19
C ILE A 22 0.10 3.19 13.81
N LYS A 23 -0.09 3.87 14.94
CA LYS A 23 0.97 4.64 15.59
C LYS A 23 2.13 3.75 16.01
N ALA A 24 1.84 2.60 16.59
CA ALA A 24 2.89 1.65 16.99
C ALA A 24 3.68 1.15 15.79
N ALA A 25 3.02 0.85 14.68
CA ALA A 25 3.68 0.39 13.47
C ALA A 25 4.56 1.48 12.85
N ILE A 26 4.07 2.72 12.79
CA ILE A 26 4.85 3.86 12.27
C ILE A 26 6.06 4.13 13.16
N ASP A 27 5.88 4.15 14.47
CA ASP A 27 6.98 4.40 15.40
C ASP A 27 8.08 3.37 15.27
N LYS A 28 7.70 2.10 15.09
CA LYS A 28 8.66 1.02 14.90
C LYS A 28 9.53 1.24 13.65
N VAL A 29 8.92 1.68 12.55
CA VAL A 29 9.66 1.97 11.32
C VAL A 29 10.57 3.18 11.51
N LEU A 30 10.06 4.25 12.14
CA LEU A 30 10.84 5.46 12.40
C LEU A 30 12.06 5.17 13.26
N GLU A 31 11.91 4.37 14.30
CA GLU A 31 13.03 4.01 15.18
C GLU A 31 14.05 3.12 14.47
N SER A 32 13.61 2.28 13.53
CA SER A 32 14.51 1.40 12.80
C SER A 32 15.40 2.15 11.81
N GLY A 33 14.96 3.28 11.30
CA GLY A 33 15.67 4.05 10.27
C GLY A 33 15.69 3.38 8.89
N GLN A 34 15.00 2.27 8.73
CA GLN A 34 14.99 1.50 7.48
C GLN A 34 13.73 1.82 6.69
N PHE A 35 13.77 2.91 5.92
CA PHE A 35 12.59 3.46 5.24
C PHE A 35 12.43 2.98 3.81
N ILE A 36 13.52 2.60 3.14
CA ILE A 36 13.50 2.20 1.74
C ILE A 36 13.81 0.71 1.66
N LEU A 37 12.87 -0.07 1.10
CA LEU A 37 13.00 -1.52 0.93
C LEU A 37 13.42 -2.23 2.22
N GLY A 38 12.91 -1.75 3.35
CA GLY A 38 13.22 -2.33 4.65
C GLY A 38 12.38 -3.57 4.97
N PRO A 39 12.57 -4.13 6.17
CA PRO A 39 11.86 -5.36 6.59
C PRO A 39 10.34 -5.22 6.57
N THR A 40 9.81 -4.02 6.84
CA THR A 40 8.37 -3.78 6.83
C THR A 40 7.78 -3.90 5.43
N VAL A 41 8.50 -3.43 4.41
CA VAL A 41 8.08 -3.59 3.01
C VAL A 41 8.07 -5.07 2.63
N SER A 42 9.11 -5.79 2.96
CA SER A 42 9.20 -7.23 2.68
C SER A 42 8.08 -8.00 3.35
N GLN A 43 7.75 -7.65 4.59
CA GLN A 43 6.65 -8.29 5.31
C GLN A 43 5.30 -7.96 4.67
N PHE A 44 5.10 -6.72 4.26
CA PHE A 44 3.89 -6.33 3.55
C PHE A 44 3.72 -7.11 2.25
N GLU A 45 4.80 -7.24 1.48
CA GLU A 45 4.76 -8.00 0.22
C GLU A 45 4.38 -9.46 0.45
N ALA A 46 4.95 -10.09 1.48
CA ALA A 46 4.63 -11.46 1.84
C ALA A 46 3.17 -11.62 2.27
N ASP A 47 2.70 -10.71 3.11
CA ASP A 47 1.31 -10.73 3.61
C ASP A 47 0.31 -10.49 2.48
N ALA A 48 0.61 -9.55 1.58
CA ALA A 48 -0.25 -9.26 0.44
C ALA A 48 -0.32 -10.45 -0.53
N ALA A 49 0.80 -11.10 -0.80
CA ALA A 49 0.84 -12.29 -1.64
C ALA A 49 -0.02 -13.41 -1.04
N GLN A 50 0.09 -13.64 0.25
CA GLN A 50 -0.69 -14.64 0.96
C GLN A 50 -2.18 -14.33 0.92
N TYR A 51 -2.54 -13.08 1.21
CA TYR A 51 -3.93 -12.64 1.22
C TYR A 51 -4.59 -12.80 -0.15
N LEU A 52 -3.86 -12.48 -1.23
CA LEU A 52 -4.35 -12.56 -2.59
C LEU A 52 -4.24 -13.97 -3.20
N GLY A 53 -3.57 -14.89 -2.53
CA GLY A 53 -3.37 -16.24 -3.04
C GLY A 53 -2.43 -16.30 -4.23
N VAL A 54 -1.49 -15.38 -4.33
CA VAL A 54 -0.49 -15.34 -5.41
C VAL A 54 0.89 -15.66 -4.84
N LYS A 55 1.81 -15.99 -5.73
CA LYS A 55 3.15 -16.42 -5.33
C LYS A 55 4.00 -15.24 -4.85
N TYR A 56 3.87 -14.10 -5.52
CA TYR A 56 4.66 -12.90 -5.22
C TYR A 56 3.79 -11.66 -5.23
N ALA A 57 4.15 -10.69 -4.41
CA ALA A 57 3.65 -9.33 -4.45
C ALA A 57 4.86 -8.41 -4.40
N ILE A 58 4.89 -7.40 -5.23
CA ILE A 58 6.03 -6.50 -5.37
C ILE A 58 5.56 -5.07 -5.16
N GLY A 59 6.13 -4.42 -4.14
CA GLY A 59 5.85 -3.02 -3.86
C GLY A 59 6.53 -2.12 -4.88
N VAL A 60 5.79 -1.14 -5.38
CA VAL A 60 6.29 -0.17 -6.35
C VAL A 60 5.95 1.24 -5.91
N ASN A 61 6.54 2.23 -6.57
CA ASN A 61 6.45 3.63 -6.17
C ASN A 61 5.07 4.26 -6.44
N SER A 62 4.37 3.80 -7.46
CA SER A 62 3.06 4.35 -7.84
C SER A 62 2.27 3.36 -8.67
N GLY A 63 0.97 3.62 -8.83
CA GLY A 63 0.14 2.80 -9.73
C GLY A 63 0.57 2.89 -11.18
N THR A 64 1.04 4.06 -11.61
CA THR A 64 1.60 4.24 -12.97
C THR A 64 2.80 3.33 -13.17
N ASP A 65 3.74 3.32 -12.23
CA ASP A 65 4.90 2.43 -12.29
C ASP A 65 4.48 0.97 -12.27
N ALA A 66 3.46 0.62 -11.48
CA ALA A 66 2.95 -0.74 -11.43
C ALA A 66 2.49 -1.21 -12.81
N LEU A 67 1.73 -0.39 -13.51
CA LEU A 67 1.24 -0.73 -14.85
C LEU A 67 2.39 -0.83 -15.85
N MET A 68 3.32 0.12 -15.83
CA MET A 68 4.47 0.12 -16.74
C MET A 68 5.37 -1.09 -16.51
N ILE A 69 5.68 -1.39 -15.25
CA ILE A 69 6.54 -2.52 -14.90
C ILE A 69 5.87 -3.85 -15.26
N ALA A 70 4.56 -3.97 -15.02
CA ALA A 70 3.83 -5.17 -15.38
C ALA A 70 3.89 -5.45 -16.89
N LEU A 71 3.70 -4.42 -17.72
CA LEU A 71 3.78 -4.55 -19.17
C LEU A 71 5.20 -4.94 -19.61
N ARG A 72 6.22 -4.32 -19.02
CA ARG A 72 7.63 -4.66 -19.31
C ARG A 72 7.94 -6.10 -18.93
N ALA A 73 7.44 -6.54 -17.78
CA ALA A 73 7.67 -7.90 -17.29
C ALA A 73 7.04 -8.96 -18.22
N LEU A 74 5.94 -8.60 -18.89
CA LEU A 74 5.31 -9.48 -19.88
C LEU A 74 5.95 -9.41 -21.25
N GLY A 75 6.97 -8.58 -21.43
CA GLY A 75 7.66 -8.44 -22.71
C GLY A 75 6.96 -7.53 -23.72
N VAL A 76 5.96 -6.77 -23.29
CA VAL A 76 5.27 -5.80 -24.15
C VAL A 76 6.19 -4.62 -24.43
N GLY A 77 6.32 -4.24 -25.70
CA GLY A 77 7.21 -3.17 -26.12
C GLY A 77 6.75 -2.51 -27.40
N PRO A 78 7.64 -1.73 -28.03
CA PRO A 78 7.30 -1.02 -29.29
C PRO A 78 6.74 -1.97 -30.34
N GLY A 79 5.62 -1.59 -30.95
CA GLY A 79 4.95 -2.39 -31.96
C GLY A 79 3.88 -3.34 -31.41
N ASP A 80 3.81 -3.50 -30.10
CA ASP A 80 2.81 -4.36 -29.46
C ASP A 80 1.54 -3.57 -29.14
N GLU A 81 0.43 -4.28 -29.15
CA GLU A 81 -0.88 -3.73 -28.77
C GLU A 81 -1.32 -4.32 -27.42
N VAL A 82 -2.04 -3.52 -26.64
CA VAL A 82 -2.58 -3.92 -25.34
C VAL A 82 -4.10 -3.84 -25.34
#